data_a2373814a1b9fcc8a8710f51dad13a7b
#
_entry.id   a2373814a1b9fcc8a8710f51dad13a7b
#
_cell.length_a   1.000
_cell.length_b   1.000
_cell.length_c   1.000
_cell.angle_alpha   90.00
_cell.angle_beta   90.00
_cell.angle_gamma   90.00
#
_symmetry.space_group_name_H-M   'P 1'
#
loop_
_entity.id
_entity.type
_entity.pdbx_description
1 polymer ?
#
loop_
_entity_poly.entity_id
_entity_poly.type
_entity_poly.pdbx_seq_one_letter_code
_entity_poly.pdbx_strand_id
1 'polypeptide(L)'
;SNIAEIQPKLCILVTQTPEDFLPATSIKLANKINLPESCLVLDINQGCSGFVQAFCILDKLITFYDKTLLVTVDKYRSKLDPQDRSTNAVFSDGATATFIKYNNLYKILYENHYTDGSKRHFLYQSVTNKENEGLLHMSGAELWMFTKLKVVPQIQKAIDFCVENKLKLNGVYLHQASKVVVEGISRMLKVDKKLIFETYGAYGNTVSSSIPFSFGKYPIDLIEKNSVVIMAGFGVGVTSSVIV
;
A
#
# COMPACT_ATOMS: atom_id res chain seq x y z
N SER A 1 -8.70 -0.68 -21.06
CA SER A 1 -8.55 -2.08 -21.54
C SER A 1 -9.67 -2.91 -20.95
N ASN A 2 -10.31 -3.73 -21.76
CA ASN A 2 -11.38 -4.62 -21.32
C ASN A 2 -10.75 -5.79 -20.55
N ILE A 3 -11.17 -6.04 -19.30
CA ILE A 3 -10.64 -7.13 -18.45
C ILE A 3 -10.80 -8.50 -19.14
N ALA A 4 -11.87 -8.68 -19.93
CA ALA A 4 -12.08 -9.89 -20.72
C ALA A 4 -10.98 -10.16 -21.76
N GLU A 5 -10.32 -9.11 -22.27
CA GLU A 5 -9.19 -9.22 -23.20
C GLU A 5 -7.87 -9.49 -22.49
N ILE A 6 -7.73 -8.98 -21.26
CA ILE A 6 -6.52 -9.12 -20.45
C ILE A 6 -6.36 -10.54 -19.92
N GLN A 7 -7.45 -11.19 -19.51
CA GLN A 7 -7.50 -12.52 -18.91
C GLN A 7 -6.43 -12.75 -17.83
N PRO A 8 -6.57 -12.11 -16.65
CA PRO A 8 -5.63 -12.30 -15.55
C PRO A 8 -5.61 -13.77 -15.11
N LYS A 9 -4.42 -14.28 -14.77
CA LYS A 9 -4.25 -15.59 -14.15
C LYS A 9 -4.27 -15.56 -12.63
N LEU A 10 -4.01 -14.37 -12.07
CA LEU A 10 -4.04 -14.10 -10.63
C LEU A 10 -4.72 -12.75 -10.39
N CYS A 11 -5.61 -12.70 -9.40
CA CYS A 11 -6.18 -11.47 -8.86
C CYS A 11 -5.91 -11.41 -7.36
N ILE A 12 -5.14 -10.42 -6.91
CA ILE A 12 -4.95 -10.13 -5.50
C ILE A 12 -5.77 -8.91 -5.13
N LEU A 13 -6.59 -9.04 -4.11
CA LEU A 13 -7.34 -7.94 -3.53
C LEU A 13 -6.77 -7.59 -2.17
N VAL A 14 -6.28 -6.36 -2.01
CA VAL A 14 -5.85 -5.82 -0.72
C VAL A 14 -6.99 -4.99 -0.14
N THR A 15 -7.53 -5.42 1.01
CA THR A 15 -8.59 -4.71 1.71
C THR A 15 -8.60 -5.02 3.20
N GLN A 16 -8.94 -4.02 4.02
CA GLN A 16 -9.26 -4.16 5.45
C GLN A 16 -10.74 -3.89 5.74
N THR A 17 -11.52 -3.61 4.71
CA THR A 17 -12.95 -3.33 4.83
C THR A 17 -13.78 -4.28 3.95
N PRO A 18 -13.62 -5.61 4.13
CA PRO A 18 -14.41 -6.57 3.37
C PRO A 18 -15.90 -6.39 3.67
N GLU A 19 -16.76 -6.70 2.70
CA GLU A 19 -18.22 -6.66 2.89
C GLU A 19 -18.69 -7.80 3.79
N ASP A 20 -18.08 -8.99 3.64
CA ASP A 20 -18.39 -10.20 4.39
C ASP A 20 -17.09 -10.84 4.93
N PHE A 21 -17.23 -11.64 5.99
CA PHE A 21 -16.15 -12.51 6.45
C PHE A 21 -15.94 -13.70 5.48
N LEU A 22 -17.02 -14.20 4.90
CA LEU A 22 -17.06 -15.31 3.94
C LEU A 22 -18.15 -15.05 2.90
N PRO A 23 -17.86 -15.30 1.61
CA PRO A 23 -16.57 -15.65 1.03
C PRO A 23 -15.62 -14.44 0.97
N ALA A 24 -14.36 -14.68 0.59
CA ALA A 24 -13.37 -13.62 0.32
C ALA A 24 -13.93 -12.60 -0.70
N THR A 25 -13.59 -11.32 -0.51
CA THR A 25 -14.09 -10.24 -1.38
C THR A 25 -13.60 -10.38 -2.82
N SER A 26 -12.40 -10.93 -3.02
CA SER A 26 -11.85 -11.24 -4.36
C SER A 26 -12.72 -12.22 -5.15
N ILE A 27 -13.40 -13.17 -4.50
CA ILE A 27 -14.33 -14.10 -5.15
C ILE A 27 -15.54 -13.33 -5.70
N LYS A 28 -16.11 -12.42 -4.91
CA LYS A 28 -17.21 -11.54 -5.36
C LYS A 28 -16.77 -10.64 -6.51
N LEU A 29 -15.57 -10.07 -6.39
CA LEU A 29 -14.98 -9.23 -7.42
C LEU A 29 -14.82 -10.02 -8.73
N ALA A 30 -14.28 -11.24 -8.66
CA ALA A 30 -14.06 -12.10 -9.82
C ALA A 30 -15.35 -12.32 -10.62
N ASN A 31 -16.46 -12.63 -9.94
CA ASN A 31 -17.76 -12.76 -10.57
C ASN A 31 -18.24 -11.44 -11.18
N LYS A 32 -18.11 -10.32 -10.45
CA LYS A 32 -18.59 -9.00 -10.87
C LYS A 32 -17.91 -8.46 -12.13
N ILE A 33 -16.62 -8.78 -12.29
CA ILE A 33 -15.82 -8.33 -13.43
C ILE A 33 -15.53 -9.43 -14.45
N ASN A 34 -16.22 -10.59 -14.32
CA ASN A 34 -16.12 -11.73 -15.23
C ASN A 34 -14.68 -12.21 -15.43
N LEU A 35 -13.94 -12.44 -14.33
CA LEU A 35 -12.63 -13.07 -14.41
C LEU A 35 -12.77 -14.52 -14.90
N PRO A 36 -11.75 -15.07 -15.61
CA PRO A 36 -11.74 -16.49 -15.97
C PRO A 36 -11.91 -17.38 -14.74
N GLU A 37 -12.67 -18.48 -14.83
CA GLU A 37 -12.83 -19.45 -13.73
C GLU A 37 -11.49 -20.07 -13.30
N SER A 38 -10.49 -20.11 -14.19
CA SER A 38 -9.14 -20.54 -13.91
C SER A 38 -8.27 -19.49 -13.19
N CYS A 39 -8.77 -18.26 -13.00
CA CYS A 39 -8.05 -17.22 -12.31
C CYS A 39 -7.95 -17.53 -10.81
N LEU A 40 -6.73 -17.63 -10.27
CA LEU A 40 -6.53 -17.72 -8.83
C LEU A 40 -6.89 -16.36 -8.20
N VAL A 41 -7.74 -16.36 -7.17
CA VAL A 41 -8.14 -15.14 -6.46
C VAL A 41 -7.85 -15.25 -4.98
N LEU A 42 -7.33 -14.18 -4.35
CA LEU A 42 -7.08 -14.15 -2.92
C LEU A 42 -7.15 -12.73 -2.35
N ASP A 43 -7.49 -12.64 -1.06
CA ASP A 43 -7.49 -11.40 -0.29
C ASP A 43 -6.23 -11.28 0.56
N ILE A 44 -5.72 -10.05 0.71
CA ILE A 44 -4.66 -9.69 1.65
C ILE A 44 -5.18 -8.61 2.59
N ASN A 45 -5.21 -8.91 3.89
CA ASN A 45 -5.63 -7.98 4.93
C ASN A 45 -4.41 -7.31 5.59
N GLN A 46 -3.73 -6.38 4.87
CA GLN A 46 -2.52 -5.70 5.36
C GLN A 46 -2.58 -4.15 5.24
N GLY A 47 -3.71 -3.58 4.84
CA GLY A 47 -3.96 -2.14 4.80
C GLY A 47 -2.83 -1.33 4.16
N CYS A 48 -2.30 -0.37 4.91
CA CYS A 48 -1.34 0.63 4.43
C CYS A 48 -0.03 0.05 3.87
N SER A 49 0.43 -1.10 4.35
CA SER A 49 1.60 -1.81 3.81
C SER A 49 1.23 -2.82 2.73
N GLY A 50 -0.06 -3.11 2.58
CA GLY A 50 -0.56 -4.24 1.81
C GLY A 50 -0.25 -4.17 0.31
N PHE A 51 -0.26 -2.97 -0.30
CA PHE A 51 0.13 -2.84 -1.70
C PHE A 51 1.58 -3.28 -1.94
N VAL A 52 2.52 -2.79 -1.13
CA VAL A 52 3.95 -3.14 -1.25
C VAL A 52 4.18 -4.61 -0.94
N GLN A 53 3.53 -5.16 0.10
CA GLN A 53 3.63 -6.57 0.44
C GLN A 53 3.06 -7.48 -0.65
N ALA A 54 1.91 -7.12 -1.23
CA ALA A 54 1.35 -7.83 -2.37
C ALA A 54 2.31 -7.81 -3.57
N PHE A 55 2.98 -6.67 -3.80
CA PHE A 55 3.97 -6.55 -4.87
C PHE A 55 5.18 -7.47 -4.64
N CYS A 56 5.68 -7.60 -3.39
CA CYS A 56 6.74 -8.55 -3.04
C CYS A 56 6.34 -10.01 -3.27
N ILE A 57 5.10 -10.37 -2.92
CA ILE A 57 4.56 -11.71 -3.19
C ILE A 57 4.48 -11.96 -4.69
N LEU A 58 3.97 -10.98 -5.45
CA LEU A 58 3.87 -11.06 -6.90
C LEU A 58 5.23 -11.23 -7.58
N ASP A 59 6.27 -10.53 -7.13
CA ASP A 59 7.63 -10.67 -7.68
C ASP A 59 8.11 -12.12 -7.64
N LYS A 60 7.74 -12.89 -6.60
CA LYS A 60 8.09 -14.30 -6.46
C LYS A 60 7.20 -15.24 -7.30
N LEU A 61 6.00 -14.81 -7.63
CA LEU A 61 5.00 -15.62 -8.35
C LEU A 61 4.85 -15.25 -9.83
N ILE A 62 5.45 -14.14 -10.27
CA ILE A 62 5.17 -13.52 -11.57
C ILE A 62 5.54 -14.42 -12.77
N THR A 63 6.48 -15.35 -12.61
CA THR A 63 6.84 -16.31 -13.64
C THR A 63 5.74 -17.32 -13.91
N PHE A 64 4.90 -17.63 -12.92
CA PHE A 64 3.75 -18.51 -13.04
C PHE A 64 2.48 -17.74 -13.43
N TYR A 65 2.33 -16.54 -12.91
CA TYR A 65 1.17 -15.67 -13.07
C TYR A 65 1.55 -14.38 -13.81
N ASP A 66 2.01 -14.54 -15.05
CA ASP A 66 2.54 -13.48 -15.93
C ASP A 66 1.55 -12.35 -16.23
N LYS A 67 0.27 -12.53 -15.89
CA LYS A 67 -0.80 -11.54 -15.97
C LYS A 67 -1.53 -11.48 -14.65
N THR A 68 -1.28 -10.47 -13.88
CA THR A 68 -1.88 -10.30 -12.56
C THR A 68 -2.67 -8.99 -12.47
N LEU A 69 -3.83 -9.07 -11.85
CA LEU A 69 -4.62 -7.92 -11.44
C LEU A 69 -4.42 -7.71 -9.93
N LEU A 70 -3.78 -6.60 -9.55
CA LEU A 70 -3.66 -6.18 -8.15
C LEU A 70 -4.68 -5.08 -7.89
N VAL A 71 -5.68 -5.40 -7.09
CA VAL A 71 -6.73 -4.47 -6.69
C VAL A 71 -6.50 -4.04 -5.24
N THR A 72 -6.64 -2.77 -4.96
CA THR A 72 -6.71 -2.26 -3.60
C THR A 72 -8.03 -1.56 -3.39
N VAL A 73 -8.68 -1.78 -2.26
CA VAL A 73 -9.92 -1.09 -1.92
C VAL A 73 -10.11 -1.03 -0.41
N ASP A 74 -10.37 0.17 0.08
CA ASP A 74 -10.75 0.39 1.47
C ASP A 74 -11.86 1.45 1.55
N LYS A 75 -12.89 1.16 2.37
CA LYS A 75 -14.06 2.02 2.60
C LYS A 75 -14.13 2.36 4.09
N TYR A 76 -13.22 3.20 4.53
CA TYR A 76 -13.07 3.52 5.96
C TYR A 76 -14.09 4.52 6.48
N ARG A 77 -14.66 5.41 5.64
CA ARG A 77 -15.60 6.42 6.10
C ARG A 77 -16.79 5.86 6.87
N SER A 78 -17.23 4.65 6.53
CA SER A 78 -18.30 3.94 7.26
C SER A 78 -17.85 3.29 8.58
N LYS A 79 -16.55 3.35 8.88
CA LYS A 79 -15.90 2.73 10.04
C LYS A 79 -15.27 3.76 10.98
N LEU A 80 -15.46 5.04 10.72
CA LEU A 80 -14.93 6.11 11.56
C LEU A 80 -15.99 6.57 12.56
N ASP A 81 -15.56 6.89 13.78
CA ASP A 81 -16.41 7.57 14.73
C ASP A 81 -16.66 9.01 14.25
N PRO A 82 -17.91 9.43 14.02
CA PRO A 82 -18.20 10.81 13.59
C PRO A 82 -17.70 11.88 14.55
N GLN A 83 -17.47 11.55 15.82
CA GLN A 83 -16.98 12.47 16.85
C GLN A 83 -15.44 12.50 16.94
N ASP A 84 -14.74 11.49 16.40
CA ASP A 84 -13.27 11.46 16.38
C ASP A 84 -12.71 12.28 15.20
N ARG A 85 -12.37 13.55 15.50
CA ARG A 85 -11.77 14.45 14.51
C ARG A 85 -10.39 13.97 14.01
N SER A 86 -9.69 13.15 14.78
CA SER A 86 -8.33 12.69 14.43
C SER A 86 -8.35 11.71 13.26
N THR A 87 -9.32 10.80 13.22
CA THR A 87 -9.49 9.85 12.13
C THR A 87 -10.31 10.43 10.98
N ASN A 88 -11.40 11.15 11.26
CA ASN A 88 -12.26 11.74 10.22
C ASN A 88 -11.55 12.75 9.31
N ALA A 89 -10.54 13.47 9.82
CA ALA A 89 -9.76 14.42 9.02
C ALA A 89 -8.69 13.77 8.15
N VAL A 90 -8.42 12.48 8.33
CA VAL A 90 -7.28 11.77 7.71
C VAL A 90 -7.73 10.75 6.68
N PHE A 91 -8.64 9.85 7.06
CA PHE A 91 -9.01 8.72 6.22
C PHE A 91 -9.99 9.06 5.10
N SER A 92 -9.76 8.46 3.94
CA SER A 92 -10.62 8.53 2.76
C SER A 92 -10.89 7.15 2.21
N ASP A 93 -12.03 6.99 1.55
CA ASP A 93 -12.32 5.79 0.75
C ASP A 93 -11.52 5.83 -0.56
N GLY A 94 -11.05 4.68 -1.01
CA GLY A 94 -10.31 4.58 -2.25
C GLY A 94 -10.28 3.17 -2.82
N ALA A 95 -10.23 3.09 -4.15
CA ALA A 95 -10.04 1.84 -4.86
C ALA A 95 -9.15 2.06 -6.08
N THR A 96 -8.24 1.14 -6.33
CA THR A 96 -7.39 1.12 -7.53
C THR A 96 -7.30 -0.27 -8.11
N ALA A 97 -7.00 -0.35 -9.40
CA ALA A 97 -6.70 -1.59 -10.08
C ALA A 97 -5.41 -1.41 -10.88
N THR A 98 -4.41 -2.20 -10.57
CA THR A 98 -3.10 -2.20 -11.23
C THR A 98 -2.95 -3.51 -11.99
N PHE A 99 -2.81 -3.41 -13.32
CA PHE A 99 -2.51 -4.59 -14.13
C PHE A 99 -1.00 -4.75 -14.27
N ILE A 100 -0.50 -5.91 -13.88
CA ILE A 100 0.91 -6.25 -13.88
C ILE A 100 1.13 -7.38 -14.89
N LYS A 101 1.99 -7.12 -15.88
CA LYS A 101 2.40 -8.10 -16.87
C LYS A 101 3.90 -8.35 -16.76
N TYR A 102 4.29 -9.59 -16.70
CA TYR A 102 5.70 -9.96 -16.71
C TYR A 102 6.38 -9.59 -18.03
N ASN A 103 7.48 -8.89 -17.97
CA ASN A 103 8.22 -8.45 -19.15
C ASN A 103 9.76 -8.43 -18.99
N ASN A 104 10.30 -9.00 -17.91
CA ASN A 104 11.73 -9.01 -17.56
C ASN A 104 12.39 -7.60 -17.40
N LEU A 105 11.61 -6.52 -17.48
CA LEU A 105 12.15 -5.15 -17.39
C LEU A 105 12.18 -4.61 -15.97
N TYR A 106 11.32 -5.12 -15.12
CA TYR A 106 11.18 -4.67 -13.73
C TYR A 106 11.40 -5.84 -12.78
N LYS A 107 12.15 -5.60 -11.73
CA LYS A 107 12.35 -6.56 -10.63
C LYS A 107 12.60 -5.79 -9.33
N ILE A 108 12.31 -6.43 -8.22
CA ILE A 108 12.69 -5.92 -6.90
C ILE A 108 14.18 -6.19 -6.70
N LEU A 109 14.95 -5.13 -6.43
CA LEU A 109 16.39 -5.18 -6.20
C LEU A 109 16.73 -5.23 -4.70
N TYR A 110 15.82 -4.72 -3.87
CA TYR A 110 15.95 -4.65 -2.43
C TYR A 110 14.58 -4.74 -1.79
N GLU A 111 14.47 -5.49 -0.71
CA GLU A 111 13.26 -5.57 0.11
C GLU A 111 13.63 -5.55 1.61
N ASN A 112 12.81 -4.85 2.40
CA ASN A 112 12.96 -4.79 3.85
C ASN A 112 11.58 -4.70 4.50
N HIS A 113 11.32 -5.59 5.46
CA HIS A 113 10.04 -5.70 6.16
C HIS A 113 10.23 -5.52 7.66
N TYR A 114 9.20 -5.02 8.33
CA TYR A 114 9.12 -4.94 9.78
C TYR A 114 7.69 -5.27 10.22
N THR A 115 7.57 -6.07 11.28
CA THR A 115 6.30 -6.39 11.93
C THR A 115 6.48 -6.43 13.44
N ASP A 116 5.61 -5.71 14.17
CA ASP A 116 5.57 -5.75 15.62
C ASP A 116 4.12 -5.85 16.12
N GLY A 117 3.65 -7.08 16.29
CA GLY A 117 2.29 -7.38 16.74
C GLY A 117 2.00 -6.94 18.19
N SER A 118 3.01 -6.67 19.01
CA SER A 118 2.82 -6.15 20.38
C SER A 118 2.17 -4.76 20.37
N LYS A 119 2.31 -4.03 19.26
CA LYS A 119 1.80 -2.67 19.04
C LYS A 119 0.50 -2.62 18.23
N ARG A 120 -0.17 -3.76 18.08
CA ARG A 120 -1.44 -3.87 17.33
C ARG A 120 -2.51 -2.86 17.77
N HIS A 121 -2.46 -2.42 19.03
CA HIS A 121 -3.40 -1.47 19.62
C HIS A 121 -3.20 -0.02 19.17
N PHE A 122 -2.13 0.31 18.44
CA PHE A 122 -1.90 1.66 17.91
C PHE A 122 -2.90 2.03 16.81
N LEU A 123 -3.32 1.04 16.03
CA LEU A 123 -4.32 1.20 14.97
C LEU A 123 -5.06 -0.12 14.80
N TYR A 124 -6.33 -0.17 15.17
CA TYR A 124 -7.13 -1.39 15.09
C TYR A 124 -8.61 -1.09 14.90
N GLN A 125 -9.30 -2.09 14.40
CA GLN A 125 -10.76 -2.16 14.35
C GLN A 125 -11.16 -3.54 14.88
N SER A 126 -11.91 -3.59 15.97
CA SER A 126 -12.34 -4.85 16.57
C SER A 126 -13.77 -5.17 16.13
N VAL A 127 -13.98 -6.40 15.68
CA VAL A 127 -15.32 -6.93 15.36
C VAL A 127 -16.03 -7.51 16.59
N THR A 128 -15.29 -7.75 17.68
CA THR A 128 -15.80 -8.40 18.90
C THR A 128 -15.97 -7.45 20.07
N ASN A 129 -15.37 -6.26 20.00
CA ASN A 129 -15.48 -5.28 21.08
C ASN A 129 -16.78 -4.49 20.92
N LYS A 130 -17.71 -4.74 21.84
CA LYS A 130 -19.02 -4.04 21.88
C LYS A 130 -18.88 -2.55 22.20
N GLU A 131 -17.80 -2.14 22.88
CA GLU A 131 -17.61 -0.74 23.29
C GLU A 131 -17.32 0.19 22.09
N ASN A 132 -16.66 -0.32 21.03
CA ASN A 132 -16.28 0.49 19.86
C ASN A 132 -17.12 0.20 18.61
N GLU A 133 -18.17 -0.64 18.70
CA GLU A 133 -19.09 -0.95 17.59
C GLU A 133 -18.42 -1.26 16.24
N GLY A 134 -17.22 -1.79 16.26
CA GLY A 134 -16.43 -2.04 15.03
C GLY A 134 -15.83 -0.80 14.38
N LEU A 135 -15.72 0.32 15.12
CA LEU A 135 -15.11 1.55 14.64
C LEU A 135 -13.58 1.46 14.69
N LEU A 136 -12.94 2.25 13.84
CA LEU A 136 -11.48 2.36 13.79
C LEU A 136 -10.96 3.15 14.99
N HIS A 137 -9.97 2.60 15.66
CA HIS A 137 -9.22 3.29 16.73
C HIS A 137 -7.80 3.58 16.27
N MET A 138 -7.32 4.81 16.47
CA MET A 138 -5.98 5.24 16.07
C MET A 138 -5.29 6.07 17.17
N SER A 139 -4.10 5.64 17.56
CA SER A 139 -3.18 6.45 18.37
C SER A 139 -2.15 7.13 17.46
N GLY A 140 -2.45 8.37 17.03
CA GLY A 140 -1.62 9.09 16.07
C GLY A 140 -0.20 9.36 16.57
N ALA A 141 -0.02 9.64 17.86
CA ALA A 141 1.31 9.89 18.47
C ALA A 141 2.20 8.64 18.42
N GLU A 142 1.65 7.48 18.76
CA GLU A 142 2.37 6.19 18.76
C GLU A 142 2.72 5.75 17.34
N LEU A 143 1.80 5.94 16.40
CA LEU A 143 2.06 5.67 14.96
C LEU A 143 3.15 6.59 14.40
N TRP A 144 3.16 7.87 14.83
CA TRP A 144 4.24 8.78 14.45
C TRP A 144 5.59 8.35 15.01
N MET A 145 5.64 7.92 16.28
CA MET A 145 6.87 7.38 16.87
C MET A 145 7.34 6.11 16.16
N PHE A 146 6.44 5.19 15.84
CA PHE A 146 6.76 4.03 15.00
C PHE A 146 7.34 4.46 13.65
N THR A 147 6.69 5.39 12.96
CA THR A 147 7.15 5.91 11.66
C THR A 147 8.56 6.48 11.78
N LYS A 148 8.81 7.34 12.75
CA LYS A 148 10.12 7.98 12.98
C LYS A 148 11.21 6.96 13.30
N LEU A 149 10.93 6.00 14.17
CA LEU A 149 11.95 5.10 14.72
C LEU A 149 12.19 3.84 13.87
N LYS A 150 11.23 3.45 13.03
CA LYS A 150 11.32 2.21 12.24
C LYS A 150 11.20 2.47 10.74
N VAL A 151 10.18 3.19 10.30
CA VAL A 151 9.93 3.40 8.87
C VAL A 151 10.99 4.29 8.22
N VAL A 152 11.29 5.44 8.81
CA VAL A 152 12.31 6.36 8.28
C VAL A 152 13.68 5.69 8.12
N PRO A 153 14.21 4.96 9.11
CA PRO A 153 15.45 4.21 8.94
C PRO A 153 15.39 3.13 7.86
N GLN A 154 14.24 2.48 7.65
CA GLN A 154 14.09 1.50 6.56
C GLN A 154 14.15 2.17 5.18
N ILE A 155 13.46 3.30 5.00
CA ILE A 155 13.51 4.06 3.75
C ILE A 155 14.93 4.60 3.53
N GLN A 156 15.61 5.09 4.57
CA GLN A 156 16.98 5.56 4.45
C GLN A 156 17.93 4.45 4.00
N LYS A 157 17.80 3.23 4.54
CA LYS A 157 18.59 2.07 4.07
C LYS A 157 18.35 1.74 2.60
N ALA A 158 17.11 1.89 2.11
CA ALA A 158 16.80 1.70 0.68
C ALA A 158 17.48 2.81 -0.18
N ILE A 159 17.51 4.05 0.31
CA ILE A 159 18.24 5.14 -0.35
C ILE A 159 19.74 4.87 -0.35
N ASP A 160 20.31 4.46 0.78
CA ASP A 160 21.73 4.13 0.92
C ASP A 160 22.10 2.97 -0.02
N PHE A 161 21.24 1.94 -0.12
CA PHE A 161 21.39 0.85 -1.10
C PHE A 161 21.48 1.37 -2.54
N CYS A 162 20.61 2.33 -2.90
CA CYS A 162 20.68 2.95 -4.24
C CYS A 162 22.01 3.66 -4.47
N VAL A 163 22.50 4.40 -3.49
CA VAL A 163 23.79 5.12 -3.58
C VAL A 163 24.96 4.15 -3.70
N GLU A 164 25.03 3.14 -2.84
CA GLU A 164 26.11 2.13 -2.82
C GLU A 164 26.18 1.34 -4.13
N ASN A 165 25.04 1.04 -4.73
CA ASN A 165 24.94 0.33 -6.01
C ASN A 165 24.92 1.25 -7.23
N LYS A 166 25.15 2.56 -7.05
CA LYS A 166 25.17 3.58 -8.13
C LYS A 166 23.89 3.59 -8.97
N LEU A 167 22.75 3.30 -8.33
CA LEU A 167 21.44 3.31 -8.97
C LEU A 167 20.88 4.74 -9.02
N LYS A 168 20.32 5.13 -10.16
CA LYS A 168 19.64 6.43 -10.30
C LYS A 168 18.26 6.36 -9.66
N LEU A 169 18.11 6.94 -8.47
CA LEU A 169 16.79 7.06 -7.82
C LEU A 169 15.94 8.10 -8.54
N ASN A 170 14.78 7.71 -9.03
CA ASN A 170 13.84 8.56 -9.78
C ASN A 170 12.63 9.02 -8.96
N GLY A 171 12.37 8.37 -7.83
CA GLY A 171 11.28 8.78 -6.94
C GLY A 171 11.04 7.84 -5.77
N VAL A 172 10.32 8.36 -4.80
CA VAL A 172 9.90 7.63 -3.59
C VAL A 172 8.40 7.73 -3.44
N TYR A 173 7.70 6.62 -3.63
CA TYR A 173 6.28 6.46 -3.41
C TYR A 173 6.03 6.03 -1.98
N LEU A 174 5.52 6.93 -1.16
CA LEU A 174 5.17 6.68 0.23
C LEU A 174 3.69 6.41 0.39
N HIS A 175 3.33 5.58 1.35
CA HIS A 175 1.98 5.59 1.90
C HIS A 175 1.62 7.00 2.37
N GLN A 176 0.49 7.53 1.93
CA GLN A 176 0.04 8.90 2.16
C GLN A 176 -0.78 9.00 3.46
N ALA A 177 -0.14 8.68 4.60
CA ALA A 177 -0.81 8.61 5.90
C ALA A 177 -1.46 9.94 6.32
N SER A 178 -0.75 11.05 6.18
CA SER A 178 -1.23 12.42 6.37
C SER A 178 -0.15 13.41 5.93
N LYS A 179 -0.51 14.70 5.78
CA LYS A 179 0.45 15.78 5.54
C LYS A 179 1.60 15.76 6.53
N VAL A 180 1.29 15.71 7.83
CA VAL A 180 2.29 15.76 8.91
C VAL A 180 3.28 14.60 8.79
N VAL A 181 2.78 13.39 8.49
CA VAL A 181 3.62 12.19 8.37
C VAL A 181 4.49 12.26 7.13
N VAL A 182 3.94 12.54 5.95
CA VAL A 182 4.70 12.57 4.70
C VAL A 182 5.75 13.67 4.70
N GLU A 183 5.40 14.90 5.10
CA GLU A 183 6.36 15.99 5.23
C GLU A 183 7.41 15.71 6.32
N GLY A 184 7.00 15.07 7.42
CA GLY A 184 7.91 14.67 8.49
C GLY A 184 8.95 13.66 8.02
N ILE A 185 8.56 12.63 7.27
CA ILE A 185 9.47 11.67 6.62
C ILE A 185 10.40 12.42 5.66
N SER A 186 9.85 13.24 4.79
CA SER A 186 10.60 14.01 3.79
C SER A 186 11.70 14.90 4.40
N ARG A 187 11.47 15.46 5.59
CA ARG A 187 12.48 16.27 6.32
C ARG A 187 13.59 15.45 6.95
N MET A 188 13.34 14.18 7.27
CA MET A 188 14.30 13.30 7.95
C MET A 188 15.15 12.48 6.97
N LEU A 189 14.69 12.25 5.75
CA LEU A 189 15.45 11.51 4.75
C LEU A 189 16.56 12.38 4.12
N LYS A 190 17.70 11.73 3.84
CA LYS A 190 18.85 12.35 3.16
C LYS A 190 18.71 12.20 1.64
N VAL A 191 17.68 12.82 1.07
CA VAL A 191 17.37 12.77 -0.38
C VAL A 191 16.74 14.09 -0.81
N ASP A 192 16.86 14.43 -2.10
CA ASP A 192 16.16 15.60 -2.64
C ASP A 192 14.65 15.44 -2.44
N LYS A 193 14.03 16.43 -1.80
CA LYS A 193 12.59 16.45 -1.50
C LYS A 193 11.72 16.32 -2.75
N LYS A 194 12.22 16.74 -3.90
CA LYS A 194 11.51 16.60 -5.19
C LYS A 194 11.28 15.15 -5.59
N LEU A 195 12.07 14.22 -5.05
CA LEU A 195 11.91 12.79 -5.26
C LEU A 195 10.85 12.17 -4.36
N ILE A 196 10.36 12.87 -3.32
CA ILE A 196 9.28 12.39 -2.45
C ILE A 196 7.94 12.78 -3.08
N PHE A 197 7.20 11.78 -3.54
CA PHE A 197 5.91 12.02 -4.20
C PHE A 197 4.79 12.22 -3.19
N GLU A 198 4.07 13.34 -3.32
CA GLU A 198 3.03 13.77 -2.37
C GLU A 198 1.67 13.87 -3.08
N THR A 199 0.69 13.12 -2.57
CA THR A 199 -0.68 13.11 -3.07
C THR A 199 -1.75 13.21 -1.98
N TYR A 200 -1.35 13.28 -0.71
CA TYR A 200 -2.25 13.40 0.44
C TYR A 200 -3.22 14.58 0.32
N GLY A 201 -2.80 15.69 -0.29
CA GLY A 201 -3.66 16.87 -0.46
C GLY A 201 -4.82 16.68 -1.43
N ALA A 202 -4.70 15.73 -2.38
CA ALA A 202 -5.73 15.44 -3.36
C ALA A 202 -6.66 14.29 -2.92
N TYR A 203 -6.09 13.25 -2.28
CA TYR A 203 -6.82 12.00 -2.00
C TYR A 203 -6.98 11.67 -0.52
N GLY A 204 -6.23 12.33 0.38
CA GLY A 204 -6.16 11.95 1.79
C GLY A 204 -5.45 10.60 1.98
N ASN A 205 -5.74 9.94 3.11
CA ASN A 205 -5.28 8.60 3.42
C ASN A 205 -6.27 7.55 2.88
N THR A 206 -6.03 7.04 1.71
CA THR A 206 -6.82 5.98 1.07
C THR A 206 -6.28 4.57 1.38
N VAL A 207 -5.55 4.43 2.49
CA VAL A 207 -5.03 3.17 3.05
C VAL A 207 -4.19 2.39 2.03
N SER A 208 -4.65 1.20 1.60
CA SER A 208 -3.96 0.35 0.62
C SER A 208 -3.83 1.00 -0.76
N SER A 209 -4.75 1.89 -1.12
CA SER A 209 -4.81 2.55 -2.43
C SER A 209 -3.88 3.77 -2.53
N SER A 210 -3.26 4.24 -1.43
CA SER A 210 -2.54 5.53 -1.42
C SER A 210 -1.30 5.56 -2.32
N ILE A 211 -0.55 4.46 -2.40
CA ILE A 211 0.61 4.36 -3.31
C ILE A 211 0.16 4.29 -4.76
N PRO A 212 -0.73 3.37 -5.18
CA PRO A 212 -1.17 3.32 -6.58
C PRO A 212 -1.93 4.57 -7.04
N PHE A 213 -2.63 5.31 -6.16
CA PHE A 213 -3.15 6.64 -6.53
C PHE A 213 -2.06 7.64 -6.91
N SER A 214 -0.87 7.49 -6.32
CA SER A 214 0.25 8.37 -6.66
C SER A 214 0.72 8.19 -8.12
N PHE A 215 0.47 7.02 -8.73
CA PHE A 215 0.81 6.77 -10.14
C PHE A 215 0.02 7.64 -11.12
N GLY A 216 -1.16 8.12 -10.73
CA GLY A 216 -1.95 9.05 -11.53
C GLY A 216 -1.29 10.44 -11.68
N LYS A 217 -0.54 10.88 -10.66
CA LYS A 217 0.19 12.17 -10.69
C LYS A 217 1.67 11.98 -11.07
N TYR A 218 2.25 10.85 -10.70
CA TYR A 218 3.64 10.49 -10.94
C TYR A 218 3.67 9.11 -11.60
N PRO A 219 3.46 9.03 -12.93
CA PRO A 219 3.29 7.76 -13.63
C PRO A 219 4.52 6.88 -13.55
N ILE A 220 4.35 5.65 -13.09
CA ILE A 220 5.44 4.69 -12.91
C ILE A 220 5.98 4.16 -14.24
N ASP A 221 5.17 4.14 -15.28
CA ASP A 221 5.53 3.74 -16.64
C ASP A 221 6.37 4.79 -17.39
N LEU A 222 6.42 6.03 -16.87
CA LEU A 222 7.26 7.10 -17.40
C LEU A 222 8.63 7.22 -16.71
N ILE A 223 8.95 6.29 -15.81
CA ILE A 223 10.25 6.25 -15.14
C ILE A 223 11.34 5.98 -16.18
N GLU A 224 12.44 6.74 -16.09
CA GLU A 224 13.58 6.60 -16.99
C GLU A 224 14.16 5.18 -16.97
N LYS A 225 14.53 4.67 -18.13
CA LYS A 225 15.24 3.39 -18.23
C LYS A 225 16.53 3.42 -17.38
N ASN A 226 16.84 2.30 -16.74
CA ASN A 226 17.99 2.14 -15.84
C ASN A 226 17.94 3.04 -14.60
N SER A 227 16.76 3.45 -14.18
CA SER A 227 16.53 4.10 -12.90
C SER A 227 15.67 3.23 -11.99
N VAL A 228 15.61 3.56 -10.72
CA VAL A 228 14.84 2.84 -9.70
C VAL A 228 13.89 3.77 -8.98
N VAL A 229 12.87 3.18 -8.37
CA VAL A 229 11.98 3.86 -7.43
C VAL A 229 11.97 3.13 -6.11
N ILE A 230 11.70 3.84 -5.04
CA ILE A 230 11.41 3.27 -3.73
C ILE A 230 9.90 3.30 -3.51
N MET A 231 9.33 2.19 -3.05
CA MET A 231 7.96 2.15 -2.55
C MET A 231 7.98 1.79 -1.07
N ALA A 232 7.27 2.56 -0.24
CA ALA A 232 7.21 2.33 1.20
C ALA A 232 5.77 2.37 1.71
N GLY A 233 5.25 1.22 2.09
CA GLY A 233 3.96 1.03 2.75
C GLY A 233 4.16 0.78 4.25
N PHE A 234 3.38 1.44 5.11
CA PHE A 234 3.52 1.32 6.57
C PHE A 234 2.25 1.74 7.29
N GLY A 235 1.97 1.14 8.45
CA GLY A 235 0.81 1.49 9.27
C GLY A 235 0.39 0.37 10.21
N VAL A 236 -0.84 -0.07 10.01
CA VAL A 236 -1.50 -1.05 10.87
C VAL A 236 -0.64 -2.30 11.13
N GLY A 237 -0.75 -2.83 12.35
CA GLY A 237 -0.10 -4.07 12.72
C GLY A 237 0.77 -3.98 13.99
N VAL A 238 1.80 -3.13 14.19
CA VAL A 238 2.32 -2.22 13.17
C VAL A 238 3.18 -2.98 12.16
N THR A 239 3.08 -2.61 10.91
CA THR A 239 3.88 -3.20 9.83
C THR A 239 4.47 -2.13 8.92
N SER A 240 5.59 -2.43 8.29
CA SER A 240 6.12 -1.65 7.17
C SER A 240 6.85 -2.55 6.17
N SER A 241 6.81 -2.13 4.92
CA SER A 241 7.51 -2.79 3.81
C SER A 241 8.08 -1.75 2.88
N VAL A 242 9.36 -1.87 2.57
CA VAL A 242 10.11 -0.96 1.69
C VAL A 242 10.80 -1.79 0.62
N ILE A 243 10.64 -1.40 -0.63
CA ILE A 243 11.28 -2.02 -1.80
C ILE A 243 11.96 -0.99 -2.69
N VAL A 244 12.94 -1.46 -3.43
CA VAL A 244 13.59 -0.75 -4.53
C VAL A 244 13.41 -1.54 -5.80
#